data_ad3904ac7e8c19fa2832f019cb8d7bdb
#
_entry.id   ad3904ac7e8c19fa2832f019cb8d7bdb
#
_cell.length_a   1.000
_cell.length_b   1.000
_cell.length_c   1.000
_cell.angle_alpha   90.00
_cell.angle_beta   90.00
_cell.angle_gamma   90.00
#
_symmetry.space_group_name_H-M   'P 1'
#
loop_
_entity.id
_entity.type
_entity.pdbx_description
1 polymer ?
#
loop_
_entity_poly.entity_id
_entity_poly.type
_entity_poly.pdbx_seq_one_letter_code
_entity_poly.pdbx_strand_id
1 'polypeptide(L)'
;SAQRSLVWVNREGREEPLSAPPRPYASPRLSADGTRVAINVRDAASEIWVWDLMRSTLTRLTFDPAQDRFPLWSPDGRRIAFSSQRDGSAGNLFWKLADGTGAVEKLAQGRKQVFPTSFTPDGSQIVVYESPAGNTPGENNDVSIVPLDGKEPGQGAGSQLGPLLHTAFGEALAEVSPDGRWMAYQSDESGREEIYVRPFPNVGSGRWQVSTGGGTEALWSRNGRELFYRNGDSVLSVPIRAGSTFETGSPQVLFQGKYVTGPLGGRNYDISPDGRRFLMLKEIPNDTSKAVVPSMIVVQNWFQELKQRVPTGTK
;
A
#
# COMPACT_ATOMS: atom_id res chain seq x y z
N SER A 1 2.50 8.13 -17.09
CA SER A 1 3.01 7.86 -15.73
C SER A 1 4.43 7.32 -15.80
N ALA A 2 5.31 7.68 -14.85
CA ALA A 2 6.67 7.21 -14.79
C ALA A 2 6.71 5.67 -14.63
N GLN A 3 7.56 5.01 -15.41
CA GLN A 3 7.81 3.58 -15.28
C GLN A 3 8.65 3.30 -14.03
N ARG A 4 8.33 2.23 -13.32
CA ARG A 4 8.97 1.85 -12.05
C ARG A 4 9.28 0.36 -12.04
N SER A 5 10.35 0.00 -11.36
CA SER A 5 10.71 -1.38 -11.05
C SER A 5 10.51 -1.65 -9.56
N LEU A 6 10.22 -2.91 -9.24
CA LEU A 6 10.27 -3.45 -7.88
C LEU A 6 11.70 -3.93 -7.60
N VAL A 7 12.25 -3.53 -6.45
CA VAL A 7 13.58 -3.97 -6.02
C VAL A 7 13.53 -4.39 -4.55
N TRP A 8 14.21 -5.49 -4.22
CA TRP A 8 14.56 -5.81 -2.86
C TRP A 8 15.79 -5.01 -2.45
N VAL A 9 15.77 -4.45 -1.27
CA VAL A 9 16.90 -3.74 -0.67
C VAL A 9 17.16 -4.34 0.69
N ASN A 10 18.37 -4.83 0.95
CA ASN A 10 18.70 -5.34 2.28
C ASN A 10 18.99 -4.19 3.26
N ARG A 11 19.25 -4.51 4.53
CA ARG A 11 19.47 -3.50 5.58
C ARG A 11 20.75 -2.66 5.37
N GLU A 12 21.67 -3.13 4.55
CA GLU A 12 22.91 -2.45 4.15
C GLU A 12 22.79 -1.68 2.84
N GLY A 13 21.57 -1.61 2.25
CA GLY A 13 21.31 -0.86 1.03
C GLY A 13 21.67 -1.57 -0.27
N ARG A 14 21.97 -2.88 -0.24
CA ARG A 14 22.21 -3.66 -1.47
C ARG A 14 20.90 -3.97 -2.15
N GLU A 15 20.84 -3.65 -3.44
CA GLU A 15 19.67 -3.86 -4.29
C GLU A 15 19.71 -5.20 -5.03
N GLU A 16 18.56 -5.84 -5.11
CA GLU A 16 18.28 -7.02 -5.94
C GLU A 16 16.98 -6.78 -6.71
N PRO A 17 17.04 -6.54 -8.04
CA PRO A 17 15.83 -6.31 -8.84
C PRO A 17 14.91 -7.53 -8.86
N LEU A 18 13.59 -7.29 -8.79
CA LEU A 18 12.60 -8.32 -9.08
C LEU A 18 12.39 -8.41 -10.60
N SER A 19 12.04 -9.63 -11.06
CA SER A 19 11.73 -9.90 -12.47
C SER A 19 10.37 -9.37 -12.93
N ALA A 20 9.68 -8.58 -12.10
CA ALA A 20 8.43 -7.93 -12.47
C ALA A 20 8.64 -6.94 -13.63
N PRO A 21 7.79 -6.98 -14.67
CA PRO A 21 7.92 -6.06 -15.79
C PRO A 21 7.76 -4.61 -15.31
N PRO A 22 8.52 -3.65 -15.86
CA PRO A 22 8.34 -2.25 -15.52
C PRO A 22 6.91 -1.76 -15.80
N ARG A 23 6.30 -1.10 -14.82
CA ARG A 23 4.98 -0.46 -14.92
C ARG A 23 4.90 0.74 -13.99
N PRO A 24 3.88 1.60 -14.09
CA PRO A 24 3.70 2.70 -13.12
C PRO A 24 3.17 2.18 -11.78
N TYR A 25 3.98 1.41 -11.08
CA TYR A 25 3.68 0.83 -9.79
C TYR A 25 3.56 1.86 -8.67
N ALA A 26 2.66 1.60 -7.73
CA ALA A 26 2.51 2.36 -6.49
C ALA A 26 2.00 1.45 -5.36
N SER A 27 2.29 1.84 -4.11
CA SER A 27 1.74 1.24 -2.90
C SER A 27 1.87 -0.29 -2.84
N PRO A 28 3.08 -0.87 -2.97
CA PRO A 28 3.27 -2.31 -2.87
C PRO A 28 2.99 -2.79 -1.44
N ARG A 29 2.35 -3.95 -1.30
CA ARG A 29 2.07 -4.61 -0.01
C ARG A 29 2.34 -6.09 -0.11
N LEU A 30 3.22 -6.59 0.74
CA LEU A 30 3.51 -8.01 0.88
C LEU A 30 2.38 -8.73 1.62
N SER A 31 2.01 -9.91 1.14
CA SER A 31 1.17 -10.83 1.91
C SER A 31 1.86 -11.25 3.21
N ALA A 32 1.08 -11.70 4.20
CA ALA A 32 1.61 -12.07 5.51
C ALA A 32 2.68 -13.17 5.44
N ASP A 33 2.54 -14.10 4.49
CA ASP A 33 3.51 -15.17 4.21
C ASP A 33 4.71 -14.73 3.35
N GLY A 34 4.69 -13.50 2.82
CA GLY A 34 5.75 -12.94 1.99
C GLY A 34 5.87 -13.54 0.59
N THR A 35 4.86 -14.29 0.11
CA THR A 35 4.90 -14.97 -1.20
C THR A 35 4.30 -14.14 -2.32
N ARG A 36 3.47 -13.14 -2.02
CA ARG A 36 2.76 -12.31 -3.00
C ARG A 36 2.88 -10.83 -2.68
N VAL A 37 2.77 -9.99 -3.70
CA VAL A 37 2.73 -8.52 -3.58
C VAL A 37 1.43 -8.03 -4.21
N ALA A 38 0.55 -7.43 -3.42
CA ALA A 38 -0.54 -6.61 -3.96
C ALA A 38 0.02 -5.23 -4.31
N ILE A 39 -0.30 -4.73 -5.49
CA ILE A 39 0.28 -3.50 -6.00
C ILE A 39 -0.72 -2.72 -6.85
N ASN A 40 -0.71 -1.42 -6.70
CA ASN A 40 -1.45 -0.53 -7.58
C ASN A 40 -0.65 -0.27 -8.87
N VAL A 41 -1.27 -0.48 -10.01
CA VAL A 41 -0.71 -0.16 -11.35
C VAL A 41 -1.50 1.01 -11.94
N ARG A 42 -0.82 2.11 -12.25
CA ARG A 42 -1.41 3.39 -12.70
C ARG A 42 -1.18 3.61 -14.20
N ASP A 43 -1.60 2.63 -15.00
CA ASP A 43 -1.59 2.74 -16.47
C ASP A 43 -2.74 3.66 -16.95
N ALA A 44 -3.49 3.28 -17.97
CA ALA A 44 -4.65 4.03 -18.48
C ALA A 44 -5.80 4.13 -17.44
N ALA A 45 -5.94 3.11 -16.62
CA ALA A 45 -6.76 3.09 -15.41
C ALA A 45 -5.84 2.83 -14.20
N SER A 46 -6.36 3.04 -12.99
CA SER A 46 -5.65 2.71 -11.75
C SER A 46 -6.26 1.45 -11.17
N GLU A 47 -5.50 0.36 -11.10
CA GLU A 47 -6.01 -0.97 -10.83
C GLU A 47 -5.14 -1.70 -9.80
N ILE A 48 -5.72 -2.70 -9.13
CA ILE A 48 -4.98 -3.58 -8.23
C ILE A 48 -4.55 -4.83 -8.98
N TRP A 49 -3.27 -5.16 -8.83
CA TRP A 49 -2.63 -6.35 -9.38
C TRP A 49 -1.96 -7.13 -8.26
N VAL A 50 -1.73 -8.42 -8.48
CA VAL A 50 -1.00 -9.31 -7.56
C VAL A 50 0.19 -9.90 -8.30
N TRP A 51 1.38 -9.68 -7.78
CA TRP A 51 2.63 -10.33 -8.21
C TRP A 51 2.90 -11.54 -7.33
N ASP A 52 2.99 -12.71 -7.95
CA ASP A 52 3.43 -13.95 -7.30
C ASP A 52 4.96 -14.05 -7.40
N LEU A 53 5.63 -13.97 -6.25
CA LEU A 53 7.09 -13.94 -6.16
C LEU A 53 7.74 -15.28 -6.56
N MET A 54 7.04 -16.40 -6.33
CA MET A 54 7.55 -17.73 -6.65
C MET A 54 7.38 -18.08 -8.13
N ARG A 55 6.22 -17.71 -8.70
CA ARG A 55 5.89 -18.00 -10.10
C ARG A 55 6.33 -16.91 -11.06
N SER A 56 6.75 -15.77 -10.55
CA SER A 56 7.08 -14.57 -11.35
C SER A 56 5.95 -14.17 -12.30
N THR A 57 4.70 -14.20 -11.80
CA THR A 57 3.51 -13.85 -12.59
C THR A 57 2.79 -12.66 -12.01
N LEU A 58 2.35 -11.74 -12.89
CA LEU A 58 1.58 -10.55 -12.53
C LEU A 58 0.14 -10.75 -13.00
N THR A 59 -0.80 -10.82 -12.08
CA THR A 59 -2.23 -11.07 -12.35
C THR A 59 -3.06 -9.85 -11.95
N ARG A 60 -3.94 -9.40 -12.85
CA ARG A 60 -4.87 -8.31 -12.57
C ARG A 60 -5.98 -8.81 -11.64
N LEU A 61 -6.23 -8.09 -10.56
CA LEU A 61 -7.25 -8.41 -9.57
C LEU A 61 -8.56 -7.64 -9.79
N THR A 62 -8.48 -6.36 -10.14
CA THR A 62 -9.65 -5.50 -10.35
C THR A 62 -9.78 -5.07 -11.82
N PHE A 63 -11.03 -4.97 -12.31
CA PHE A 63 -11.36 -4.78 -13.74
C PHE A 63 -12.32 -3.63 -13.99
N ASP A 64 -12.70 -2.88 -12.95
CA ASP A 64 -13.60 -1.74 -13.08
C ASP A 64 -12.87 -0.57 -13.77
N PRO A 65 -13.53 0.23 -14.62
CA PRO A 65 -12.94 1.44 -15.21
C PRO A 65 -12.65 2.54 -14.19
N ALA A 66 -13.26 2.47 -12.99
CA ALA A 66 -12.97 3.39 -11.89
C ALA A 66 -11.59 3.12 -11.29
N GLN A 67 -11.09 4.12 -10.57
CA GLN A 67 -9.77 4.03 -9.95
C GLN A 67 -9.83 3.17 -8.69
N ASP A 68 -9.05 2.09 -8.68
CA ASP A 68 -8.79 1.24 -7.53
C ASP A 68 -7.36 1.48 -7.02
N ARG A 69 -7.20 1.81 -5.72
CA ARG A 69 -5.92 2.26 -5.16
C ARG A 69 -5.68 1.70 -3.75
N PHE A 70 -4.42 1.71 -3.32
CA PHE A 70 -3.98 1.42 -1.96
C PHE A 70 -4.42 0.02 -1.47
N PRO A 71 -3.89 -1.05 -2.12
CA PRO A 71 -4.20 -2.39 -1.69
C PRO A 71 -3.66 -2.67 -0.28
N LEU A 72 -4.43 -3.43 0.50
CA LEU A 72 -4.07 -3.88 1.84
C LEU A 72 -4.52 -5.33 2.03
N TRP A 73 -3.59 -6.23 2.35
CA TRP A 73 -3.90 -7.62 2.64
C TRP A 73 -4.64 -7.78 3.97
N SER A 74 -5.67 -8.62 3.99
CA SER A 74 -6.20 -9.13 5.25
C SER A 74 -5.14 -10.00 5.96
N PRO A 75 -5.15 -10.09 7.31
CA PRO A 75 -4.15 -10.85 8.07
C PRO A 75 -4.08 -12.34 7.67
N ASP A 76 -5.20 -12.93 7.26
CA ASP A 76 -5.32 -14.31 6.77
C ASP A 76 -4.82 -14.48 5.31
N GLY A 77 -4.47 -13.41 4.62
CA GLY A 77 -4.00 -13.40 3.23
C GLY A 77 -5.06 -13.80 2.19
N ARG A 78 -6.35 -13.86 2.58
CA ARG A 78 -7.44 -14.30 1.70
C ARG A 78 -8.09 -13.16 0.93
N ARG A 79 -8.03 -11.93 1.44
CA ARG A 79 -8.66 -10.76 0.85
C ARG A 79 -7.69 -9.61 0.70
N ILE A 80 -8.00 -8.72 -0.24
CA ILE A 80 -7.31 -7.45 -0.43
C ILE A 80 -8.37 -6.36 -0.34
N ALA A 81 -8.21 -5.48 0.66
CA ALA A 81 -8.97 -4.24 0.78
C ALA A 81 -8.33 -3.15 -0.07
N PHE A 82 -9.12 -2.23 -0.59
CA PHE A 82 -8.64 -1.12 -1.42
C PHE A 82 -9.66 0.03 -1.45
N SER A 83 -9.19 1.22 -1.79
CA SER A 83 -10.04 2.38 -2.08
C SER A 83 -10.52 2.33 -3.53
N SER A 84 -11.80 2.60 -3.78
CA SER A 84 -12.38 2.59 -5.13
C SER A 84 -13.39 3.71 -5.34
N GLN A 85 -13.43 4.24 -6.55
CA GLN A 85 -14.40 5.25 -7.01
C GLN A 85 -15.56 4.65 -7.81
N ARG A 86 -15.72 3.31 -7.84
CA ARG A 86 -16.70 2.59 -8.68
C ARG A 86 -18.16 2.92 -8.43
N ASP A 87 -18.49 3.46 -7.28
CA ASP A 87 -19.86 3.87 -6.91
C ASP A 87 -20.12 5.37 -7.12
N GLY A 88 -19.25 6.04 -7.90
CA GLY A 88 -19.36 7.47 -8.21
C GLY A 88 -18.96 8.40 -7.05
N SER A 89 -18.41 7.85 -5.97
CA SER A 89 -17.92 8.61 -4.82
C SER A 89 -16.50 9.14 -5.03
N ALA A 90 -16.04 9.96 -4.09
CA ALA A 90 -14.65 10.41 -4.04
C ALA A 90 -13.65 9.25 -3.81
N GLY A 91 -14.12 8.15 -3.25
CA GLY A 91 -13.38 6.91 -2.96
C GLY A 91 -13.87 6.30 -1.66
N ASN A 92 -14.41 5.08 -1.75
CA ASN A 92 -14.89 4.30 -0.63
C ASN A 92 -14.05 3.04 -0.43
N LEU A 93 -14.25 2.35 0.68
CA LEU A 93 -13.53 1.14 1.02
C LEU A 93 -14.24 -0.09 0.44
N PHE A 94 -13.50 -0.91 -0.27
CA PHE A 94 -13.93 -2.19 -0.83
C PHE A 94 -12.91 -3.27 -0.54
N TRP A 95 -13.30 -4.54 -0.73
CA TRP A 95 -12.39 -5.67 -0.79
C TRP A 95 -12.78 -6.68 -1.85
N LYS A 96 -11.85 -7.61 -2.13
CA LYS A 96 -12.04 -8.74 -3.02
C LYS A 96 -11.22 -9.93 -2.55
N LEU A 97 -11.64 -11.15 -2.89
CA LEU A 97 -10.83 -12.34 -2.70
C LEU A 97 -9.53 -12.24 -3.51
N ALA A 98 -8.41 -12.54 -2.87
CA ALA A 98 -7.07 -12.38 -3.44
C ALA A 98 -6.74 -13.42 -4.53
N ASP A 99 -7.52 -14.48 -4.65
CA ASP A 99 -7.45 -15.46 -5.73
C ASP A 99 -8.15 -14.99 -7.02
N GLY A 100 -8.78 -13.80 -6.98
CA GLY A 100 -9.50 -13.22 -8.11
C GLY A 100 -10.95 -13.67 -8.25
N THR A 101 -11.41 -14.65 -7.46
CA THR A 101 -12.79 -15.12 -7.46
C THR A 101 -13.73 -14.16 -6.72
N GLY A 102 -15.02 -14.39 -6.83
CA GLY A 102 -16.05 -13.61 -6.17
C GLY A 102 -16.21 -12.18 -6.70
N ALA A 103 -17.23 -11.49 -6.22
CA ALA A 103 -17.50 -10.09 -6.51
C ALA A 103 -16.63 -9.17 -5.64
N VAL A 104 -16.53 -7.90 -6.05
CA VAL A 104 -16.02 -6.84 -5.19
C VAL A 104 -17.14 -6.42 -4.25
N GLU A 105 -16.83 -6.34 -2.96
CA GLU A 105 -17.79 -6.01 -1.91
C GLU A 105 -17.42 -4.67 -1.26
N LYS A 106 -18.43 -3.82 -1.03
CA LYS A 106 -18.26 -2.53 -0.33
C LYS A 106 -18.21 -2.76 1.17
N LEU A 107 -17.17 -2.26 1.82
CA LEU A 107 -16.97 -2.35 3.26
C LEU A 107 -17.47 -1.11 4.01
N ALA A 108 -17.11 0.06 3.53
CA ALA A 108 -17.46 1.30 4.18
C ALA A 108 -17.56 2.46 3.20
N GLN A 109 -18.28 3.49 3.63
CA GLN A 109 -18.45 4.74 2.92
C GLN A 109 -18.09 5.91 3.83
N GLY A 110 -17.21 6.80 3.35
CA GLY A 110 -16.85 8.06 4.00
C GLY A 110 -17.51 9.27 3.35
N ARG A 111 -17.43 10.41 4.05
CA ARG A 111 -17.72 11.72 3.45
C ARG A 111 -16.55 12.26 2.64
N LYS A 112 -15.33 11.87 3.03
CA LYS A 112 -14.05 12.13 2.38
C LYS A 112 -13.58 10.88 1.62
N GLN A 113 -12.45 10.96 0.93
CA GLN A 113 -11.82 9.78 0.34
C GLN A 113 -11.31 8.87 1.46
N VAL A 114 -11.58 7.58 1.38
CA VAL A 114 -11.21 6.57 2.39
C VAL A 114 -10.07 5.71 1.87
N PHE A 115 -8.97 5.65 2.62
CA PHE A 115 -7.78 4.91 2.26
C PHE A 115 -7.42 3.88 3.34
N PRO A 116 -7.41 2.57 3.05
CA PRO A 116 -7.01 1.56 4.01
C PRO A 116 -5.52 1.63 4.30
N THR A 117 -5.14 1.51 5.57
CA THR A 117 -3.74 1.59 5.99
C THR A 117 -3.27 0.39 6.80
N SER A 118 -4.12 -0.16 7.67
CA SER A 118 -3.78 -1.30 8.51
C SER A 118 -5.02 -2.12 8.87
N PHE A 119 -4.88 -3.43 8.99
CA PHE A 119 -5.81 -4.26 9.75
C PHE A 119 -5.37 -4.32 11.22
N THR A 120 -6.32 -4.54 12.12
CA THR A 120 -5.97 -5.06 13.44
C THR A 120 -5.44 -6.49 13.30
N PRO A 121 -4.54 -6.95 14.19
CA PRO A 121 -3.93 -8.28 14.08
C PRO A 121 -4.93 -9.44 14.06
N ASP A 122 -6.07 -9.27 14.74
CA ASP A 122 -7.18 -10.24 14.76
C ASP A 122 -8.07 -10.17 13.51
N GLY A 123 -7.86 -9.18 12.63
CA GLY A 123 -8.64 -8.97 11.41
C GLY A 123 -10.04 -8.44 11.63
N SER A 124 -10.42 -8.07 12.86
CA SER A 124 -11.77 -7.61 13.19
C SER A 124 -12.05 -6.17 12.73
N GLN A 125 -11.01 -5.39 12.44
CA GLN A 125 -11.16 -3.98 12.07
C GLN A 125 -10.13 -3.57 11.02
N ILE A 126 -10.47 -2.53 10.23
CA ILE A 126 -9.54 -1.84 9.33
C ILE A 126 -9.38 -0.39 9.82
N VAL A 127 -8.13 0.01 10.03
CA VAL A 127 -7.78 1.42 10.21
C VAL A 127 -7.65 2.05 8.83
N VAL A 128 -8.27 3.19 8.67
CA VAL A 128 -8.25 3.98 7.43
C VAL A 128 -7.86 5.41 7.76
N TYR A 129 -7.37 6.16 6.79
CA TYR A 129 -7.41 7.61 6.90
C TYR A 129 -8.37 8.17 5.87
N GLU A 130 -9.03 9.26 6.26
CA GLU A 130 -9.96 10.01 5.43
C GLU A 130 -9.25 11.27 4.94
N SER A 131 -9.25 11.50 3.62
CA SER A 131 -8.64 12.68 3.02
C SER A 131 -9.68 13.52 2.29
N PRO A 132 -9.68 14.85 2.48
CA PRO A 132 -10.55 15.73 1.73
C PRO A 132 -10.39 15.55 0.20
N ALA A 133 -11.47 15.70 -0.54
CA ALA A 133 -11.41 15.76 -1.99
C ALA A 133 -10.88 17.13 -2.44
N GLY A 134 -9.57 17.23 -2.68
CA GLY A 134 -8.89 18.48 -3.01
C GLY A 134 -8.40 19.24 -1.77
N ASN A 135 -7.92 20.48 -1.98
CA ASN A 135 -7.48 21.35 -0.88
C ASN A 135 -8.67 22.16 -0.34
N THR A 136 -9.49 21.52 0.47
CA THR A 136 -10.59 22.22 1.17
C THR A 136 -10.00 22.95 2.40
N PRO A 137 -10.05 24.28 2.47
CA PRO A 137 -9.51 25.01 3.61
C PRO A 137 -10.19 24.58 4.93
N GLY A 138 -9.37 24.27 5.93
CA GLY A 138 -9.84 23.86 7.26
C GLY A 138 -10.23 22.37 7.37
N GLU A 139 -10.08 21.59 6.31
CA GLU A 139 -10.23 20.14 6.37
C GLU A 139 -8.86 19.47 6.33
N ASN A 140 -8.60 18.58 7.27
CA ASN A 140 -7.38 17.81 7.39
C ASN A 140 -7.64 16.33 7.07
N ASN A 141 -6.58 15.55 6.95
CA ASN A 141 -6.67 14.11 7.00
C ASN A 141 -6.99 13.68 8.43
N ASP A 142 -7.87 12.69 8.58
CA ASP A 142 -8.27 12.12 9.86
C ASP A 142 -8.09 10.60 9.84
N VAL A 143 -7.83 9.98 10.98
CA VAL A 143 -7.75 8.52 11.11
C VAL A 143 -9.06 7.99 11.69
N SER A 144 -9.65 7.03 10.99
CA SER A 144 -10.90 6.37 11.35
C SER A 144 -10.74 4.85 11.39
N ILE A 145 -11.74 4.16 11.93
CA ILE A 145 -11.76 2.71 12.04
C ILE A 145 -13.05 2.14 11.45
N VAL A 146 -12.94 1.01 10.78
CA VAL A 146 -14.06 0.28 10.17
C VAL A 146 -14.17 -1.09 10.84
N PRO A 147 -15.22 -1.35 11.63
CA PRO A 147 -15.46 -2.69 12.16
C PRO A 147 -15.90 -3.64 11.06
N LEU A 148 -15.39 -4.88 11.12
CA LEU A 148 -15.68 -5.96 10.18
C LEU A 148 -16.50 -7.10 10.83
N ASP A 149 -17.01 -6.87 12.04
CA ASP A 149 -17.64 -7.88 12.89
C ASP A 149 -18.74 -8.66 12.16
N GLY A 150 -18.53 -9.98 12.08
CA GLY A 150 -19.54 -10.97 11.67
C GLY A 150 -20.05 -10.86 10.23
N LYS A 151 -19.42 -10.08 9.37
CA LYS A 151 -19.87 -9.95 7.98
C LYS A 151 -19.38 -11.13 7.14
N GLU A 152 -20.30 -12.06 6.91
CA GLU A 152 -20.16 -13.03 5.84
C GLU A 152 -20.09 -12.32 4.48
N PRO A 153 -19.37 -12.88 3.49
CA PRO A 153 -19.33 -12.34 2.14
C PRO A 153 -20.75 -12.13 1.58
N GLY A 154 -21.04 -10.90 1.11
CA GLY A 154 -22.34 -10.54 0.52
C GLY A 154 -23.35 -9.87 1.48
N GLN A 155 -23.06 -9.67 2.76
CA GLN A 155 -23.96 -8.97 3.71
C GLN A 155 -23.58 -7.49 3.94
N GLY A 156 -22.88 -6.87 3.04
CA GLY A 156 -22.32 -5.55 3.21
C GLY A 156 -23.17 -4.37 2.78
N ALA A 157 -24.05 -3.86 3.60
CA ALA A 157 -24.35 -2.43 3.57
C ALA A 157 -23.28 -1.74 4.44
N GLY A 158 -22.43 -0.90 3.83
CA GLY A 158 -21.21 -0.34 4.40
C GLY A 158 -21.27 0.05 5.87
N SER A 159 -20.29 -0.42 6.64
CA SER A 159 -20.07 0.02 8.01
C SER A 159 -19.86 1.53 8.06
N GLN A 160 -20.36 2.18 9.10
CA GLN A 160 -19.99 3.57 9.36
C GLN A 160 -18.54 3.62 9.86
N LEU A 161 -17.83 4.66 9.41
CA LEU A 161 -16.50 4.98 9.92
C LEU A 161 -16.65 5.49 11.36
N GLY A 162 -15.92 4.87 12.29
CA GLY A 162 -15.78 5.34 13.66
C GLY A 162 -14.57 6.27 13.76
N PRO A 163 -14.69 7.49 14.32
CA PRO A 163 -13.54 8.36 14.49
C PRO A 163 -12.54 7.71 15.46
N LEU A 164 -11.27 7.70 15.12
CA LEU A 164 -10.19 7.20 15.96
C LEU A 164 -9.24 8.32 16.39
N LEU A 165 -8.74 9.11 15.45
CA LEU A 165 -7.88 10.26 15.71
C LEU A 165 -8.26 11.39 14.76
N HIS A 166 -8.94 12.39 15.31
CA HIS A 166 -9.44 13.56 14.60
C HIS A 166 -9.01 14.80 15.41
N THR A 167 -7.96 15.48 14.96
CA THR A 167 -7.45 16.68 15.64
C THR A 167 -7.48 17.89 14.71
N ALA A 168 -6.86 18.98 15.12
CA ALA A 168 -6.71 20.16 14.26
C ALA A 168 -5.59 20.00 13.22
N PHE A 169 -4.87 18.87 13.23
CA PHE A 169 -3.75 18.57 12.38
C PHE A 169 -4.08 17.45 11.37
N GLY A 170 -3.25 17.26 10.36
CA GLY A 170 -3.38 16.16 9.44
C GLY A 170 -2.80 14.89 10.04
N GLU A 171 -3.62 13.84 10.18
CA GLU A 171 -3.17 12.50 10.59
C GLU A 171 -3.39 11.50 9.46
N ALA A 172 -2.37 10.71 9.13
CA ALA A 172 -2.44 9.76 8.03
C ALA A 172 -1.54 8.53 8.24
N LEU A 173 -1.72 7.54 7.36
CA LEU A 173 -0.90 6.33 7.26
C LEU A 173 -0.72 5.61 8.60
N ALA A 174 -1.80 5.56 9.39
CA ALA A 174 -1.78 4.89 10.68
C ALA A 174 -1.65 3.37 10.51
N GLU A 175 -0.77 2.76 11.31
CA GLU A 175 -0.49 1.33 11.30
C GLU A 175 -0.50 0.76 12.72
N VAL A 176 -1.32 -0.27 12.93
CA VAL A 176 -1.42 -0.96 14.22
C VAL A 176 -0.24 -1.90 14.39
N SER A 177 0.35 -1.91 15.59
CA SER A 177 1.45 -2.83 15.91
C SER A 177 1.01 -4.29 15.86
N PRO A 178 1.93 -5.24 15.62
CA PRO A 178 1.59 -6.67 15.52
C PRO A 178 0.94 -7.26 16.78
N ASP A 179 1.13 -6.64 17.95
CA ASP A 179 0.50 -7.04 19.21
C ASP A 179 -0.85 -6.35 19.49
N GLY A 180 -1.27 -5.46 18.57
CA GLY A 180 -2.54 -4.75 18.67
C GLY A 180 -2.62 -3.67 19.74
N ARG A 181 -1.52 -3.28 20.37
CA ARG A 181 -1.52 -2.35 21.52
C ARG A 181 -1.11 -0.93 21.18
N TRP A 182 -0.49 -0.72 20.03
CA TRP A 182 0.07 0.55 19.62
C TRP A 182 -0.34 0.89 18.19
N MET A 183 -0.40 2.15 17.88
CA MET A 183 -0.66 2.67 16.54
C MET A 183 0.39 3.73 16.21
N ALA A 184 1.20 3.48 15.17
CA ALA A 184 2.10 4.47 14.58
C ALA A 184 1.35 5.24 13.50
N TYR A 185 1.56 6.55 13.39
CA TYR A 185 0.95 7.40 12.36
C TYR A 185 1.86 8.59 12.05
N GLN A 186 1.64 9.23 10.92
CA GLN A 186 2.27 10.50 10.62
C GLN A 186 1.31 11.66 10.91
N SER A 187 1.88 12.79 11.36
CA SER A 187 1.12 14.03 11.57
C SER A 187 2.00 15.25 11.38
N ASP A 188 1.38 16.35 10.95
CA ASP A 188 2.02 17.65 10.75
C ASP A 188 1.93 18.56 11.99
N GLU A 189 1.51 18.04 13.16
CA GLU A 189 1.30 18.82 14.38
C GLU A 189 2.53 19.58 14.88
N SER A 190 3.74 19.18 14.50
CA SER A 190 4.99 19.89 14.81
C SER A 190 5.39 20.95 13.76
N GLY A 191 4.50 21.20 12.77
CA GLY A 191 4.76 22.08 11.63
C GLY A 191 5.43 21.38 10.43
N ARG A 192 5.65 20.07 10.52
CA ARG A 192 6.09 19.17 9.44
C ARG A 192 5.62 17.75 9.73
N GLU A 193 5.63 16.91 8.71
CA GLU A 193 5.33 15.48 8.89
C GLU A 193 6.36 14.80 9.80
N GLU A 194 5.89 14.23 10.90
CA GLU A 194 6.66 13.43 11.86
C GLU A 194 5.90 12.16 12.21
N ILE A 195 6.62 11.15 12.70
CA ILE A 195 6.04 9.90 13.18
C ILE A 195 5.74 9.98 14.66
N TYR A 196 4.52 9.62 15.00
CA TYR A 196 4.03 9.50 16.37
C TYR A 196 3.51 8.09 16.63
N VAL A 197 3.47 7.71 17.90
CA VAL A 197 2.84 6.48 18.37
C VAL A 197 1.85 6.81 19.48
N ARG A 198 0.71 6.12 19.48
CA ARG A 198 -0.32 6.17 20.52
C ARG A 198 -0.72 4.78 20.96
N PRO A 199 -1.24 4.60 22.19
CA PRO A 199 -1.91 3.36 22.56
C PRO A 199 -3.10 3.08 21.64
N PHE A 200 -3.36 1.81 21.36
CA PHE A 200 -4.49 1.38 20.55
C PHE A 200 -5.32 0.35 21.33
N PRO A 201 -6.67 0.42 21.29
CA PRO A 201 -7.49 1.42 20.60
C PRO A 201 -7.63 2.76 21.37
N ASN A 202 -7.11 2.87 22.59
CA ASN A 202 -7.29 4.04 23.48
C ASN A 202 -6.30 5.17 23.14
N VAL A 203 -6.43 5.75 21.95
CA VAL A 203 -5.49 6.75 21.41
C VAL A 203 -5.35 8.03 22.24
N GLY A 204 -6.30 8.29 23.15
CA GLY A 204 -6.27 9.44 24.06
C GLY A 204 -5.37 9.24 25.30
N SER A 205 -4.90 8.03 25.60
CA SER A 205 -4.19 7.73 26.86
C SER A 205 -2.68 8.00 26.82
N GLY A 206 -2.13 8.44 25.69
CA GLY A 206 -0.71 8.83 25.58
C GLY A 206 -0.30 9.11 24.14
N ARG A 207 0.87 9.75 24.00
CA ARG A 207 1.46 10.05 22.70
C ARG A 207 2.98 10.15 22.81
N TRP A 208 3.68 9.53 21.89
CA TRP A 208 5.16 9.58 21.79
C TRP A 208 5.56 10.01 20.39
N GLN A 209 6.39 11.03 20.30
CA GLN A 209 7.03 11.41 19.05
C GLN A 209 8.25 10.52 18.81
N VAL A 210 8.33 9.90 17.64
CA VAL A 210 9.39 8.95 17.27
C VAL A 210 10.43 9.59 16.38
N SER A 211 10.02 10.46 15.47
CA SER A 211 10.93 11.19 14.60
C SER A 211 11.00 12.67 14.97
N THR A 212 12.14 13.33 14.70
CA THR A 212 12.41 14.75 15.04
C THR A 212 13.21 15.41 13.94
N GLY A 213 12.82 15.40 12.75
CA GLY A 213 13.57 15.99 11.64
C GLY A 213 12.95 15.61 10.30
N GLY A 214 11.69 15.23 10.39
CA GLY A 214 10.90 14.66 9.31
C GLY A 214 10.76 13.14 9.43
N GLY A 215 9.54 12.67 9.15
CA GLY A 215 9.23 11.25 9.16
C GLY A 215 7.90 10.98 8.47
N THR A 216 7.88 10.00 7.57
CA THR A 216 6.70 9.57 6.82
C THR A 216 6.68 8.07 6.66
N GLU A 217 5.52 7.52 6.29
CA GLU A 217 5.39 6.13 5.88
C GLU A 217 5.86 5.12 6.95
N ALA A 218 5.39 5.25 8.20
CA ALA A 218 5.73 4.34 9.29
C ALA A 218 5.37 2.89 8.96
N LEU A 219 6.20 1.95 9.43
CA LEU A 219 6.03 0.51 9.23
C LEU A 219 6.59 -0.28 10.42
N TRP A 220 5.76 -1.07 11.06
CA TRP A 220 6.21 -1.98 12.11
C TRP A 220 6.96 -3.18 11.55
N SER A 221 8.05 -3.59 12.22
CA SER A 221 8.57 -4.94 12.03
C SER A 221 7.54 -5.98 12.49
N ARG A 222 7.51 -7.16 11.87
CA ARG A 222 6.55 -8.23 12.20
C ARG A 222 6.59 -8.67 13.65
N ASN A 223 7.73 -8.54 14.33
CA ASN A 223 7.89 -8.87 15.74
C ASN A 223 7.62 -7.68 16.70
N GLY A 224 7.26 -6.52 16.17
CA GLY A 224 6.97 -5.31 16.94
C GLY A 224 8.16 -4.67 17.64
N ARG A 225 9.39 -5.14 17.38
CA ARG A 225 10.59 -4.63 18.07
C ARG A 225 11.29 -3.48 17.37
N GLU A 226 10.87 -3.14 16.18
CA GLU A 226 11.38 -2.01 15.40
C GLU A 226 10.21 -1.29 14.72
N LEU A 227 10.36 0.00 14.60
CA LEU A 227 9.54 0.84 13.75
C LEU A 227 10.42 1.45 12.66
N PHE A 228 10.05 1.25 11.41
CA PHE A 228 10.73 1.84 10.26
C PHE A 228 9.96 3.06 9.80
N TYR A 229 10.67 4.02 9.22
CA TYR A 229 10.05 5.17 8.57
C TYR A 229 10.99 5.76 7.52
N ARG A 230 10.45 6.63 6.69
CA ARG A 230 11.22 7.37 5.69
C ARG A 230 11.44 8.81 6.12
N ASN A 231 12.65 9.32 5.82
CA ASN A 231 12.97 10.73 5.87
C ASN A 231 13.72 11.09 4.59
N GLY A 232 13.00 11.66 3.61
CA GLY A 232 13.51 11.85 2.26
C GLY A 232 13.99 10.54 1.63
N ASP A 233 15.25 10.53 1.22
CA ASP A 233 15.89 9.35 0.60
C ASP A 233 16.33 8.29 1.62
N SER A 234 16.24 8.56 2.91
CA SER A 234 16.69 7.66 3.97
C SER A 234 15.55 6.73 4.43
N VAL A 235 15.87 5.47 4.71
CA VAL A 235 15.06 4.54 5.50
C VAL A 235 15.72 4.39 6.87
N LEU A 236 14.94 4.64 7.92
CA LEU A 236 15.40 4.61 9.29
C LEU A 236 14.72 3.48 10.07
N SER A 237 15.41 2.96 11.06
CA SER A 237 14.90 2.01 12.06
C SER A 237 15.00 2.63 13.45
N VAL A 238 13.95 2.43 14.24
CA VAL A 238 13.89 2.81 15.63
C VAL A 238 13.64 1.55 16.46
N PRO A 239 14.54 1.16 17.35
CA PRO A 239 14.30 0.08 18.29
C PRO A 239 13.13 0.42 19.22
N ILE A 240 12.20 -0.53 19.37
CA ILE A 240 11.00 -0.39 20.21
C ILE A 240 11.08 -1.36 21.38
N ARG A 241 10.84 -0.84 22.56
CA ARG A 241 10.61 -1.61 23.80
C ARG A 241 9.18 -1.30 24.25
N ALA A 242 8.26 -2.18 23.88
CA ALA A 242 6.85 -2.05 24.23
C ALA A 242 6.50 -3.05 25.33
N GLY A 243 6.39 -2.55 26.54
CA GLY A 243 5.91 -3.29 27.73
C GLY A 243 4.59 -2.73 28.22
N SER A 244 4.50 -2.40 29.52
CA SER A 244 3.42 -1.59 30.09
C SER A 244 3.52 -0.12 29.65
N THR A 245 4.73 0.33 29.29
CA THR A 245 5.04 1.64 28.73
C THR A 245 5.62 1.49 27.34
N PHE A 246 5.54 2.55 26.54
CA PHE A 246 6.15 2.63 25.22
C PHE A 246 7.48 3.38 25.32
N GLU A 247 8.56 2.75 24.90
CA GLU A 247 9.89 3.32 24.88
C GLU A 247 10.53 3.14 23.50
N THR A 248 11.23 4.16 23.02
CA THR A 248 11.99 4.11 21.77
C THR A 248 13.47 4.27 22.03
N GLY A 249 14.27 3.56 21.26
CA GLY A 249 15.69 3.88 21.08
C GLY A 249 15.89 5.05 20.14
N SER A 250 17.14 5.40 19.86
CA SER A 250 17.48 6.43 18.88
C SER A 250 17.29 5.91 17.46
N PRO A 251 16.72 6.74 16.54
CA PRO A 251 16.63 6.41 15.13
C PRO A 251 18.01 6.17 14.51
N GLN A 252 18.11 5.12 13.68
CA GLN A 252 19.34 4.78 12.95
C GLN A 252 19.03 4.69 11.47
N VAL A 253 19.83 5.36 10.62
CA VAL A 253 19.73 5.21 9.17
C VAL A 253 20.22 3.81 8.80
N LEU A 254 19.35 3.02 8.15
CA LEU A 254 19.71 1.72 7.62
C LEU A 254 20.39 1.87 6.26
N PHE A 255 19.75 2.59 5.35
CA PHE A 255 20.29 2.88 4.03
C PHE A 255 19.67 4.14 3.43
N GLN A 256 20.29 4.62 2.35
CA GLN A 256 19.82 5.75 1.55
C GLN A 256 19.74 5.35 0.08
N GLY A 257 18.77 5.88 -0.64
CA GLY A 257 18.61 5.63 -2.07
C GLY A 257 17.44 6.38 -2.68
N LYS A 258 17.52 6.60 -3.98
CA LYS A 258 16.47 7.26 -4.77
C LYS A 258 15.33 6.29 -5.06
N TYR A 259 14.45 6.10 -4.10
CA TYR A 259 13.23 5.32 -4.22
C TYR A 259 12.02 6.22 -4.26
N VAL A 260 10.95 5.74 -4.84
CA VAL A 260 9.69 6.49 -4.91
C VAL A 260 9.26 6.88 -3.50
N THR A 261 9.07 8.16 -3.31
CA THR A 261 8.51 8.77 -2.09
C THR A 261 7.29 9.57 -2.49
N GLY A 262 6.53 9.99 -1.53
CA GLY A 262 5.71 11.14 -1.76
C GLY A 262 4.23 11.02 -1.57
N PRO A 263 3.53 12.11 -1.86
CA PRO A 263 2.20 12.46 -1.39
C PRO A 263 1.07 11.65 -2.02
N LEU A 264 1.37 10.50 -2.59
CA LEU A 264 0.39 9.70 -3.34
C LEU A 264 -0.58 8.92 -2.45
N GLY A 265 -0.63 9.25 -1.15
CA GLY A 265 -1.64 8.75 -0.24
C GLY A 265 -1.39 7.34 0.32
N GLY A 266 -0.25 6.71 0.06
CA GLY A 266 0.05 5.39 0.58
C GLY A 266 1.55 5.17 0.77
N ARG A 267 1.92 4.23 1.65
CA ARG A 267 3.30 3.80 1.82
C ARG A 267 3.81 3.16 0.51
N ASN A 268 5.00 3.59 0.04
CA ASN A 268 5.60 3.13 -1.21
C ASN A 268 6.71 2.10 -1.02
N TYR A 269 6.74 1.44 0.13
CA TYR A 269 7.62 0.32 0.43
C TYR A 269 6.94 -0.66 1.38
N ASP A 270 7.52 -1.85 1.51
CA ASP A 270 7.12 -2.83 2.51
C ASP A 270 8.34 -3.61 3.00
N ILE A 271 8.20 -4.45 4.03
CA ILE A 271 9.29 -5.26 4.58
C ILE A 271 8.97 -6.75 4.49
N SER A 272 9.99 -7.56 4.16
CA SER A 272 9.86 -9.02 4.19
C SER A 272 9.47 -9.52 5.59
N PRO A 273 8.75 -10.65 5.69
CA PRO A 273 8.31 -11.19 6.99
C PRO A 273 9.45 -11.44 7.99
N ASP A 274 10.64 -11.75 7.50
CA ASP A 274 11.84 -11.96 8.32
C ASP A 274 12.55 -10.66 8.74
N GLY A 275 12.06 -9.49 8.26
CA GLY A 275 12.61 -8.17 8.58
C GLY A 275 13.98 -7.86 7.97
N ARG A 276 14.43 -8.65 6.99
CA ARG A 276 15.78 -8.54 6.42
C ARG A 276 15.85 -7.70 5.16
N ARG A 277 14.77 -7.62 4.38
CA ARG A 277 14.73 -6.92 3.09
C ARG A 277 13.51 -6.02 2.99
N PHE A 278 13.69 -4.90 2.36
CA PHE A 278 12.65 -3.93 2.03
C PHE A 278 12.27 -4.08 0.57
N LEU A 279 10.99 -4.13 0.28
CA LEU A 279 10.45 -4.05 -1.08
C LEU A 279 10.28 -2.58 -1.43
N MET A 280 11.08 -2.07 -2.35
CA MET A 280 11.10 -0.66 -2.74
C MET A 280 10.63 -0.48 -4.19
N LEU A 281 10.13 0.72 -4.49
CA LEU A 281 9.84 1.17 -5.85
C LEU A 281 10.96 2.10 -6.32
N LYS A 282 11.51 1.83 -7.49
CA LYS A 282 12.56 2.64 -8.12
C LYS A 282 12.06 3.16 -9.46
N GLU A 283 12.17 4.47 -9.68
CA GLU A 283 11.85 5.04 -10.99
C GLU A 283 12.88 4.61 -12.02
N ILE A 284 12.40 4.23 -13.19
CA ILE A 284 13.24 3.96 -14.34
C ILE A 284 13.40 5.28 -15.09
N PRO A 285 14.62 5.80 -15.25
CA PRO A 285 14.84 6.99 -16.05
C PRO A 285 14.25 6.81 -17.46
N ASN A 286 13.41 7.74 -17.88
CA ASN A 286 13.02 7.78 -19.28
C ASN A 286 14.27 8.11 -20.10
N ASP A 287 14.87 7.09 -20.70
CA ASP A 287 15.91 7.30 -21.71
C ASP A 287 15.25 7.90 -22.95
N THR A 288 15.10 9.22 -22.95
CA THR A 288 14.54 9.96 -24.09
C THR A 288 15.39 9.83 -25.35
N SER A 289 16.63 9.30 -25.23
CA SER A 289 17.50 8.99 -26.40
C SER A 289 17.07 7.72 -27.12
N LYS A 290 16.26 6.87 -26.47
CA LYS A 290 15.63 5.67 -27.06
C LYS A 290 14.11 5.81 -27.08
N ALA A 291 13.62 6.91 -27.61
CA ALA A 291 12.23 6.99 -27.99
C ALA A 291 11.97 5.89 -29.01
N VAL A 292 11.47 4.75 -28.56
CA VAL A 292 10.93 3.72 -29.44
C VAL A 292 9.77 4.41 -30.16
N VAL A 293 10.01 4.81 -31.38
CA VAL A 293 8.93 5.27 -32.29
C VAL A 293 7.93 4.10 -32.29
N PRO A 294 6.70 4.29 -31.83
CA PRO A 294 5.73 3.21 -31.83
C PRO A 294 5.58 2.73 -33.28
N SER A 295 6.14 1.58 -33.57
CA SER A 295 6.00 0.97 -34.89
C SER A 295 4.68 0.19 -34.89
N MET A 296 3.76 0.61 -35.73
CA MET A 296 2.58 -0.18 -36.03
C MET A 296 2.98 -1.30 -36.99
N ILE A 297 3.01 -2.54 -36.49
CA ILE A 297 3.24 -3.71 -37.37
C ILE A 297 1.87 -4.05 -37.99
N VAL A 298 1.70 -3.72 -39.26
CA VAL A 298 0.56 -4.15 -40.05
C VAL A 298 0.92 -5.47 -40.74
N VAL A 299 0.36 -6.56 -40.27
CA VAL A 299 0.51 -7.87 -40.93
C VAL A 299 -0.54 -7.96 -42.02
N GLN A 300 -0.14 -7.79 -43.27
CA GLN A 300 -1.00 -8.05 -44.43
C GLN A 300 -0.92 -9.54 -44.78
N ASN A 301 -2.06 -10.08 -45.23
CA ASN A 301 -2.20 -11.50 -45.64
C ASN A 301 -1.92 -12.53 -44.54
N TRP A 302 -2.24 -12.21 -43.29
CA TRP A 302 -2.11 -13.08 -42.13
C TRP A 302 -2.59 -14.53 -42.37
N PHE A 303 -3.71 -14.71 -43.07
CA PHE A 303 -4.22 -16.05 -43.39
C PHE A 303 -3.32 -16.86 -44.33
N GLN A 304 -2.56 -16.23 -45.22
CA GLN A 304 -1.64 -16.93 -46.10
C GLN A 304 -0.36 -17.35 -45.36
N GLU A 305 0.13 -16.48 -44.46
CA GLU A 305 1.26 -16.78 -43.62
C GLU A 305 0.94 -17.88 -42.61
N LEU A 306 -0.26 -17.86 -42.01
CA LEU A 306 -0.73 -18.91 -41.09
C LEU A 306 -0.79 -20.27 -41.79
N LYS A 307 -1.29 -20.36 -43.02
CA LYS A 307 -1.34 -21.59 -43.83
C LYS A 307 0.04 -22.16 -44.15
N GLN A 308 1.04 -21.30 -44.31
CA GLN A 308 2.41 -21.73 -44.55
C GLN A 308 3.11 -22.24 -43.29
N ARG A 309 2.78 -21.68 -42.13
CA ARG A 309 3.47 -22.04 -40.87
C ARG A 309 2.79 -23.13 -40.07
N VAL A 310 1.51 -23.40 -40.31
CA VAL A 310 0.76 -24.48 -39.64
C VAL A 310 0.52 -25.59 -40.66
N PRO A 311 1.19 -26.75 -40.58
CA PRO A 311 0.92 -27.88 -41.45
C PRO A 311 -0.51 -28.34 -41.23
N THR A 312 -1.37 -28.24 -42.25
CA THR A 312 -2.67 -28.88 -42.23
C THR A 312 -2.43 -30.38 -42.27
N GLY A 313 -2.61 -31.04 -41.13
CA GLY A 313 -2.53 -32.50 -41.06
C GLY A 313 -3.49 -33.09 -42.07
N THR A 314 -2.95 -33.80 -43.03
CA THR A 314 -3.69 -34.70 -43.93
C THR A 314 -4.33 -35.77 -43.10
N LYS A 315 -5.69 -35.90 -43.18
CA LYS A 315 -6.44 -37.07 -42.71
C LYS A 315 -6.03 -38.29 -43.51
#